data_b3e133e1c6138133af07a803a3f0c049
#
_entry.id   b3e133e1c6138133af07a803a3f0c049
#
_cell.length_a   1.000
_cell.length_b   1.000
_cell.length_c   1.000
_cell.angle_alpha   90.00
_cell.angle_beta   90.00
_cell.angle_gamma   90.00
#
_symmetry.space_group_name_H-M   'P 1'
#
loop_
_entity.id
_entity.type
_entity.pdbx_description
1 polymer ?
#
loop_
_entity_poly.entity_id
_entity_poly.type
_entity_poly.pdbx_seq_one_letter_code
_entity_poly.pdbx_strand_id
1 'polypeptide(L)'
;MVTALALLGLGLATARPAQALGAGRACMFRASEGAANLGHVGWAFRVGPADDWIYGATENDSWNWQQESNYATMLNTFRTTNGPHYYDDFRCRNTGNSSVTAAKNKVNQVYGRPYNVINDNCLTRSVEIFKAYDISFNNLPPAQGEPPNLYFGIMLTDFEGDNYL
;
A
#
# COMPACT_ATOMS: atom_id res chain seq x y z
N MET A 1 -46.40 -47.98 -13.05
CA MET A 1 -46.12 -46.59 -13.36
C MET A 1 -45.51 -45.95 -12.11
N VAL A 2 -44.21 -45.69 -12.13
CA VAL A 2 -43.48 -45.04 -11.00
C VAL A 2 -43.06 -43.66 -11.49
N THR A 3 -43.62 -42.63 -10.89
CA THR A 3 -43.36 -41.23 -11.23
C THR A 3 -42.15 -40.75 -10.38
N ALA A 4 -41.00 -40.46 -11.04
CA ALA A 4 -39.86 -39.90 -10.38
C ALA A 4 -40.00 -38.36 -10.25
N LEU A 5 -40.01 -37.85 -9.00
CA LEU A 5 -39.97 -36.43 -8.69
C LEU A 5 -38.52 -35.98 -8.74
N ALA A 6 -38.15 -35.10 -9.69
CA ALA A 6 -36.88 -34.43 -9.73
C ALA A 6 -36.92 -33.20 -8.82
N LEU A 7 -36.14 -33.20 -7.73
CA LEU A 7 -35.92 -32.06 -6.87
C LEU A 7 -34.84 -31.15 -7.53
N LEU A 8 -35.28 -30.04 -8.08
CA LEU A 8 -34.38 -28.95 -8.51
C LEU A 8 -33.88 -28.20 -7.26
N GLY A 9 -32.65 -28.49 -6.86
CA GLY A 9 -31.95 -27.74 -5.85
C GLY A 9 -31.55 -26.33 -6.35
N LEU A 10 -32.27 -25.30 -5.92
CA LEU A 10 -31.91 -23.90 -6.08
C LEU A 10 -30.70 -23.63 -5.17
N GLY A 11 -29.49 -23.62 -5.75
CA GLY A 11 -28.27 -23.14 -5.09
C GLY A 11 -28.40 -21.66 -4.80
N LEU A 12 -28.65 -21.32 -3.53
CA LEU A 12 -28.52 -19.94 -3.06
C LEU A 12 -27.04 -19.53 -3.13
N ALA A 13 -26.67 -18.79 -4.18
CA ALA A 13 -25.41 -18.10 -4.23
C ALA A 13 -25.43 -17.04 -3.11
N THR A 14 -24.73 -17.30 -1.99
CA THR A 14 -24.49 -16.32 -0.95
C THR A 14 -23.63 -15.22 -1.54
N ALA A 15 -24.23 -14.09 -1.92
CA ALA A 15 -23.49 -12.88 -2.26
C ALA A 15 -22.61 -12.54 -1.06
N ARG A 16 -21.29 -12.53 -1.25
CA ARG A 16 -20.37 -11.99 -0.24
C ARG A 16 -20.79 -10.55 0.03
N PRO A 17 -20.95 -10.15 1.31
CA PRO A 17 -21.25 -8.76 1.62
C PRO A 17 -20.16 -7.89 1.00
N ALA A 18 -20.57 -6.91 0.21
CA ALA A 18 -19.67 -5.87 -0.27
C ALA A 18 -19.03 -5.25 0.97
N GLN A 19 -17.72 -5.37 1.10
CA GLN A 19 -17.00 -4.80 2.23
C GLN A 19 -17.25 -3.29 2.21
N ALA A 20 -17.92 -2.76 3.24
CA ALA A 20 -18.25 -1.35 3.32
C ALA A 20 -16.94 -0.56 3.19
N LEU A 21 -16.89 0.34 2.21
CA LEU A 21 -15.80 1.29 2.07
C LEU A 21 -15.80 2.16 3.32
N GLY A 22 -14.72 2.15 4.08
CA GLY A 22 -14.61 2.87 5.36
C GLY A 22 -13.53 3.93 5.32
N ALA A 23 -13.58 4.85 6.27
CA ALA A 23 -12.49 5.78 6.49
C ALA A 23 -11.18 5.02 6.73
N GLY A 24 -10.13 5.41 6.01
CA GLY A 24 -8.82 4.80 6.08
C GLY A 24 -7.72 5.82 6.30
N ARG A 25 -6.49 5.35 6.28
CA ARG A 25 -5.29 6.18 6.31
C ARG A 25 -4.19 5.46 5.54
N ALA A 26 -3.44 6.17 4.70
CA ALA A 26 -2.25 5.65 4.06
C ALA A 26 -1.05 6.51 4.41
N CYS A 27 0.12 5.88 4.52
CA CYS A 27 1.37 6.55 4.83
C CYS A 27 2.46 6.14 3.85
N MET A 28 3.26 7.11 3.40
CA MET A 28 4.50 6.88 2.68
C MET A 28 5.66 7.14 3.63
N PHE A 29 6.57 6.19 3.69
CA PHE A 29 7.81 6.25 4.46
C PHE A 29 8.97 6.57 3.52
N ARG A 30 9.92 7.37 3.96
CA ARG A 30 11.09 7.72 3.17
C ARG A 30 12.39 7.33 3.88
N ALA A 31 13.30 6.77 3.10
CA ALA A 31 14.72 6.62 3.43
C ALA A 31 15.49 7.58 2.53
N SER A 32 15.86 8.75 3.06
CA SER A 32 16.42 9.85 2.27
C SER A 32 17.78 9.51 1.65
N GLU A 33 18.59 8.70 2.34
CA GLU A 33 19.90 8.24 1.85
C GLU A 33 19.81 7.02 0.92
N GLY A 34 18.61 6.46 0.72
CA GLY A 34 18.37 5.31 -0.15
C GLY A 34 18.73 5.57 -1.60
N ALA A 35 19.04 4.50 -2.37
CA ALA A 35 19.33 4.55 -3.80
C ALA A 35 20.34 5.65 -4.20
N ALA A 36 21.48 5.71 -3.53
CA ALA A 36 22.54 6.71 -3.76
C ALA A 36 22.04 8.17 -3.60
N ASN A 37 21.26 8.43 -2.55
CA ASN A 37 20.63 9.72 -2.21
C ASN A 37 19.50 10.16 -3.16
N LEU A 38 19.03 9.32 -4.04
CA LEU A 38 17.79 9.55 -4.79
C LEU A 38 16.55 9.29 -3.92
N GLY A 39 16.74 8.61 -2.78
CA GLY A 39 15.71 8.20 -1.86
C GLY A 39 15.14 6.82 -2.15
N HIS A 40 14.52 6.25 -1.12
CA HIS A 40 13.73 5.03 -1.21
C HIS A 40 12.43 5.21 -0.43
N VAL A 41 11.35 4.55 -0.84
CA VAL A 41 10.07 4.67 -0.14
C VAL A 41 9.46 3.33 0.20
N GLY A 42 8.83 3.29 1.38
CA GLY A 42 7.92 2.27 1.83
C GLY A 42 6.48 2.78 1.86
N TRP A 43 5.55 1.88 2.03
CA TRP A 43 4.12 2.15 2.02
C TRP A 43 3.44 1.51 3.22
N ALA A 44 2.33 2.12 3.66
CA ALA A 44 1.43 1.53 4.64
C ALA A 44 0.00 1.97 4.38
N PHE A 45 -0.96 1.11 4.75
CA PHE A 45 -2.37 1.47 4.79
C PHE A 45 -3.10 0.78 5.96
N ARG A 46 -4.08 1.49 6.53
CA ARG A 46 -4.88 0.99 7.64
C ARG A 46 -5.94 0.00 7.15
N VAL A 47 -6.14 -1.09 7.90
CA VAL A 47 -7.01 -2.22 7.49
C VAL A 47 -8.48 -2.03 7.86
N GLY A 48 -8.80 -1.13 8.78
CA GLY A 48 -10.16 -0.92 9.23
C GLY A 48 -10.23 0.15 10.31
N PRO A 49 -11.29 0.20 11.13
CA PRO A 49 -11.42 1.17 12.20
C PRO A 49 -10.49 0.90 13.37
N ALA A 50 -10.02 -0.34 13.53
CA ALA A 50 -9.01 -0.69 14.53
C ALA A 50 -7.62 -0.18 14.13
N ASP A 51 -6.67 -0.26 15.06
CA ASP A 51 -5.28 0.15 14.82
C ASP A 51 -4.47 -0.98 14.15
N ASP A 52 -5.01 -1.52 13.04
CA ASP A 52 -4.39 -2.56 12.25
C ASP A 52 -3.88 -1.98 10.92
N TRP A 53 -2.63 -2.26 10.59
CA TRP A 53 -1.94 -1.74 9.43
C TRP A 53 -1.28 -2.84 8.63
N ILE A 54 -1.28 -2.70 7.32
CA ILE A 54 -0.45 -3.46 6.41
C ILE A 54 0.57 -2.49 5.83
N TYR A 55 1.82 -2.90 5.87
CA TYR A 55 2.94 -2.04 5.49
C TYR A 55 4.10 -2.85 4.95
N GLY A 56 4.96 -2.20 4.18
CA GLY A 56 6.09 -2.85 3.56
C GLY A 56 6.87 -1.94 2.63
N ALA A 57 7.81 -2.51 1.93
CA ALA A 57 8.55 -1.84 0.87
C ALA A 57 8.68 -2.74 -0.35
N THR A 58 8.74 -2.10 -1.50
CA THR A 58 8.90 -2.76 -2.78
C THR A 58 10.33 -2.53 -3.23
N GLU A 59 11.19 -3.44 -2.84
CA GLU A 59 12.60 -3.46 -3.17
C GLU A 59 12.83 -4.07 -4.57
N ASN A 60 14.05 -4.46 -4.87
CA ASN A 60 14.28 -5.34 -6.00
C ASN A 60 13.66 -6.73 -5.75
N ASP A 61 13.57 -7.58 -6.75
CA ASP A 61 12.84 -8.86 -6.73
C ASP A 61 13.17 -9.78 -5.55
N SER A 62 14.31 -9.60 -4.91
CA SER A 62 14.78 -10.44 -3.80
C SER A 62 14.46 -9.87 -2.42
N TRP A 63 13.96 -8.64 -2.32
CA TRP A 63 13.88 -7.88 -1.07
C TRP A 63 12.51 -7.29 -0.76
N ASN A 64 11.47 -7.62 -1.54
CA ASN A 64 10.11 -7.21 -1.20
C ASN A 64 9.70 -7.80 0.14
N TRP A 65 9.16 -6.96 1.02
CA TRP A 65 8.67 -7.39 2.31
C TRP A 65 7.34 -6.72 2.66
N GLN A 66 6.53 -7.43 3.45
CA GLN A 66 5.25 -6.98 3.96
C GLN A 66 5.02 -7.53 5.37
N GLN A 67 4.40 -6.72 6.22
CA GLN A 67 3.96 -7.11 7.55
C GLN A 67 2.57 -6.56 7.85
N GLU A 68 1.93 -7.11 8.89
CA GLU A 68 0.66 -6.65 9.43
C GLU A 68 0.79 -6.50 10.95
N SER A 69 0.49 -5.31 11.49
CA SER A 69 0.57 -5.01 12.93
C SER A 69 -0.13 -3.68 13.26
N ASN A 70 -0.05 -3.25 14.53
CA ASN A 70 -0.51 -1.94 14.94
C ASN A 70 0.44 -0.79 14.50
N TYR A 71 -0.04 0.45 14.64
CA TYR A 71 0.68 1.65 14.23
C TYR A 71 2.05 1.79 14.89
N ALA A 72 2.13 1.58 16.21
CA ALA A 72 3.38 1.73 16.95
C ALA A 72 4.44 0.71 16.50
N THR A 73 4.04 -0.54 16.29
CA THR A 73 4.93 -1.59 15.76
C THR A 73 5.36 -1.28 14.33
N MET A 74 4.45 -0.79 13.48
CA MET A 74 4.76 -0.35 12.13
C MET A 74 5.86 0.73 12.12
N LEU A 75 5.69 1.81 12.89
CA LEU A 75 6.70 2.87 13.00
C LEU A 75 8.05 2.32 13.48
N ASN A 76 8.04 1.46 14.51
CA ASN A 76 9.27 0.84 14.99
C ASN A 76 9.93 -0.05 13.95
N THR A 77 9.14 -0.78 13.14
CA THR A 77 9.68 -1.61 12.06
C THR A 77 10.42 -0.75 11.04
N PHE A 78 9.83 0.34 10.55
CA PHE A 78 10.51 1.22 9.60
C PHE A 78 11.75 1.87 10.20
N ARG A 79 11.71 2.28 11.48
CA ARG A 79 12.87 2.86 12.19
C ARG A 79 14.03 1.88 12.34
N THR A 80 13.75 0.59 12.57
CA THR A 80 14.74 -0.41 12.95
C THR A 80 15.04 -1.42 11.83
N THR A 81 14.40 -1.28 10.67
CA THR A 81 14.64 -2.19 9.56
C THR A 81 16.11 -2.12 9.16
N ASN A 82 16.86 -3.17 9.45
CA ASN A 82 18.27 -3.35 9.08
C ASN A 82 18.41 -3.74 7.61
N GLY A 83 17.59 -3.14 6.75
CA GLY A 83 17.72 -3.25 5.31
C GLY A 83 18.80 -2.32 4.77
N PRO A 84 18.98 -2.24 3.45
CA PRO A 84 19.90 -1.29 2.85
C PRO A 84 19.48 0.18 3.07
N HIS A 85 18.32 0.42 3.69
CA HIS A 85 17.73 1.74 3.85
C HIS A 85 17.20 1.94 5.26
N TYR A 86 17.64 2.99 5.93
CA TYR A 86 17.03 3.53 7.14
C TYR A 86 15.93 4.49 6.72
N TYR A 87 14.70 4.23 7.17
CA TYR A 87 13.62 5.18 6.99
C TYR A 87 13.72 6.25 8.09
N ASP A 88 13.71 7.50 7.69
CA ASP A 88 13.98 8.66 8.56
C ASP A 88 12.73 9.52 8.78
N ASP A 89 11.79 9.50 7.85
CA ASP A 89 10.54 10.24 8.00
C ASP A 89 9.36 9.58 7.27
N PHE A 90 8.17 10.09 7.55
CA PHE A 90 6.96 9.63 6.88
C PHE A 90 5.90 10.74 6.80
N ARG A 91 5.00 10.60 5.86
CA ARG A 91 3.80 11.42 5.70
C ARG A 91 2.59 10.54 5.54
N CYS A 92 1.44 10.98 6.11
CA CYS A 92 0.20 10.24 6.04
C CYS A 92 -0.94 11.09 5.46
N ARG A 93 -1.94 10.43 4.91
CA ARG A 93 -3.19 11.04 4.46
C ARG A 93 -4.37 10.19 4.89
N ASN A 94 -5.39 10.85 5.48
CA ASN A 94 -6.68 10.21 5.76
C ASN A 94 -7.49 10.05 4.47
N THR A 95 -8.26 8.98 4.38
CA THR A 95 -9.08 8.65 3.20
C THR A 95 -10.52 8.39 3.60
N GLY A 96 -11.46 8.62 2.68
CA GLY A 96 -12.89 8.46 2.93
C GLY A 96 -13.47 7.10 2.51
N ASN A 97 -12.85 6.43 1.53
CA ASN A 97 -13.42 5.26 0.85
C ASN A 97 -12.37 4.17 0.61
N SER A 98 -11.70 3.72 1.66
CA SER A 98 -10.60 2.75 1.53
C SER A 98 -11.06 1.35 1.14
N SER A 99 -10.34 0.73 0.21
CA SER A 99 -10.50 -0.67 -0.20
C SER A 99 -9.25 -1.49 0.13
N VAL A 100 -9.23 -2.07 1.32
CA VAL A 100 -8.14 -2.95 1.79
C VAL A 100 -7.92 -4.12 0.83
N THR A 101 -9.01 -4.74 0.34
CA THR A 101 -8.91 -5.88 -0.60
C THR A 101 -8.23 -5.48 -1.91
N ALA A 102 -8.58 -4.32 -2.48
CA ALA A 102 -7.95 -3.85 -3.71
C ALA A 102 -6.46 -3.53 -3.49
N ALA A 103 -6.12 -2.91 -2.35
CA ALA A 103 -4.72 -2.65 -1.99
C ALA A 103 -3.91 -3.94 -1.81
N LYS A 104 -4.41 -4.93 -1.06
CA LYS A 104 -3.75 -6.25 -0.91
C LYS A 104 -3.51 -6.93 -2.27
N ASN A 105 -4.50 -6.91 -3.14
CA ASN A 105 -4.37 -7.47 -4.49
C ASN A 105 -3.31 -6.71 -5.30
N LYS A 106 -3.26 -5.39 -5.17
CA LYS A 106 -2.25 -4.57 -5.82
C LYS A 106 -0.84 -4.86 -5.31
N VAL A 107 -0.65 -5.02 -3.99
CA VAL A 107 0.65 -5.44 -3.41
C VAL A 107 1.11 -6.76 -4.04
N ASN A 108 0.26 -7.78 -4.08
CA ASN A 108 0.59 -9.06 -4.71
C ASN A 108 0.97 -8.91 -6.19
N GLN A 109 0.23 -8.05 -6.91
CA GLN A 109 0.49 -7.78 -8.33
C GLN A 109 1.86 -7.11 -8.54
N VAL A 110 2.19 -6.07 -7.77
CA VAL A 110 3.46 -5.36 -7.94
C VAL A 110 4.65 -6.18 -7.47
N TYR A 111 4.48 -7.05 -6.47
CA TYR A 111 5.52 -7.97 -6.02
C TYR A 111 5.85 -9.06 -7.04
N GLY A 112 4.90 -9.43 -7.89
CA GLY A 112 5.09 -10.40 -8.96
C GLY A 112 5.71 -9.83 -10.24
N ARG A 113 5.98 -8.52 -10.32
CA ARG A 113 6.58 -7.88 -11.50
C ARG A 113 8.10 -7.71 -11.34
N PRO A 114 8.88 -7.84 -12.42
CA PRO A 114 10.30 -7.49 -12.43
C PRO A 114 10.50 -6.02 -12.00
N TYR A 115 11.47 -5.77 -11.13
CA TYR A 115 11.80 -4.41 -10.68
C TYR A 115 12.55 -3.64 -11.77
N ASN A 116 12.17 -2.40 -12.00
CA ASN A 116 12.86 -1.49 -12.92
C ASN A 116 13.05 -0.12 -12.25
N VAL A 117 14.29 0.27 -12.05
CA VAL A 117 14.66 1.49 -11.30
C VAL A 117 14.02 2.76 -11.85
N ILE A 118 13.72 2.81 -13.15
CA ILE A 118 13.17 4.02 -13.80
C ILE A 118 11.64 3.98 -13.82
N ASN A 119 11.06 2.85 -14.22
CA ASN A 119 9.65 2.80 -14.61
C ASN A 119 8.77 1.97 -13.67
N ASP A 120 9.33 1.05 -12.87
CA ASP A 120 8.61 0.15 -11.98
C ASP A 120 9.42 -0.09 -10.69
N ASN A 121 9.53 0.96 -9.89
CA ASN A 121 10.38 1.02 -8.70
C ASN A 121 9.55 1.16 -7.41
N CYS A 122 10.22 1.32 -6.27
CA CYS A 122 9.59 1.49 -4.96
C CYS A 122 8.53 2.59 -4.95
N LEU A 123 8.79 3.72 -5.61
CA LEU A 123 7.87 4.87 -5.64
C LEU A 123 6.64 4.59 -6.52
N THR A 124 6.84 4.16 -7.76
CA THR A 124 5.73 3.88 -8.69
C THR A 124 4.78 2.84 -8.12
N ARG A 125 5.33 1.77 -7.53
CA ARG A 125 4.57 0.68 -6.91
C ARG A 125 3.81 1.15 -5.66
N SER A 126 4.43 1.95 -4.80
CA SER A 126 3.76 2.54 -3.63
C SER A 126 2.56 3.41 -4.05
N VAL A 127 2.73 4.25 -5.08
CA VAL A 127 1.63 5.07 -5.61
C VAL A 127 0.52 4.20 -6.23
N GLU A 128 0.84 3.11 -6.93
CA GLU A 128 -0.17 2.17 -7.42
C GLU A 128 -0.95 1.50 -6.28
N ILE A 129 -0.29 1.13 -5.19
CA ILE A 129 -0.93 0.55 -4.00
C ILE A 129 -1.89 1.57 -3.38
N PHE A 130 -1.49 2.85 -3.24
CA PHE A 130 -2.36 3.90 -2.72
C PHE A 130 -3.57 4.15 -3.62
N LYS A 131 -3.39 4.22 -4.94
CA LYS A 131 -4.50 4.38 -5.90
C LYS A 131 -5.49 3.20 -5.84
N ALA A 132 -5.02 2.00 -5.56
CA ALA A 132 -5.89 0.84 -5.33
C ALA A 132 -6.58 0.88 -3.96
N TYR A 133 -5.94 1.50 -2.95
CA TYR A 133 -6.51 1.64 -1.62
C TYR A 133 -7.67 2.63 -1.59
N ASP A 134 -7.52 3.81 -2.19
CA ASP A 134 -8.58 4.82 -2.23
C ASP A 134 -8.53 5.64 -3.54
N ILE A 135 -9.71 5.85 -4.13
CA ILE A 135 -9.84 6.60 -5.40
C ILE A 135 -9.34 8.04 -5.30
N SER A 136 -9.35 8.65 -4.11
CA SER A 136 -8.83 10.01 -3.91
C SER A 136 -7.34 10.14 -4.20
N PHE A 137 -6.59 9.03 -4.20
CA PHE A 137 -5.19 8.99 -4.59
C PHE A 137 -4.96 9.03 -6.12
N ASN A 138 -6.02 8.94 -6.94
CA ASN A 138 -5.87 9.10 -8.39
C ASN A 138 -5.35 10.50 -8.77
N ASN A 139 -5.50 11.48 -7.88
CA ASN A 139 -4.98 12.85 -8.06
C ASN A 139 -3.49 12.97 -7.71
N LEU A 140 -2.83 11.91 -7.18
CA LEU A 140 -1.40 11.94 -6.96
C LEU A 140 -0.65 12.16 -8.27
N PRO A 141 0.39 13.02 -8.27
CA PRO A 141 1.22 13.24 -9.45
C PRO A 141 1.77 11.94 -10.04
N PRO A 142 2.12 11.93 -11.33
CA PRO A 142 2.83 10.78 -11.91
C PRO A 142 4.12 10.51 -11.14
N ALA A 143 4.37 9.25 -10.81
CA ALA A 143 5.56 8.81 -10.07
C ALA A 143 6.67 8.26 -10.98
N GLN A 144 6.34 7.99 -12.25
CA GLN A 144 7.27 7.40 -13.20
C GLN A 144 8.38 8.39 -13.57
N GLY A 145 9.63 7.96 -13.42
CA GLY A 145 10.80 8.77 -13.71
C GLY A 145 11.17 9.78 -12.62
N GLU A 146 10.38 9.87 -11.55
CA GLU A 146 10.65 10.80 -10.46
C GLU A 146 11.55 10.16 -9.38
N PRO A 147 12.55 10.88 -8.87
CA PRO A 147 13.30 10.45 -7.69
C PRO A 147 12.40 10.41 -6.46
N PRO A 148 12.45 9.36 -5.62
CA PRO A 148 11.64 9.26 -4.41
C PRO A 148 11.76 10.46 -3.46
N ASN A 149 12.96 11.03 -3.27
CA ASN A 149 13.16 12.20 -2.44
C ASN A 149 12.43 13.45 -2.95
N LEU A 150 12.48 13.68 -4.26
CA LEU A 150 11.77 14.80 -4.88
C LEU A 150 10.25 14.62 -4.76
N TYR A 151 9.77 13.43 -5.07
CA TYR A 151 8.35 13.12 -4.99
C TYR A 151 7.82 13.30 -3.57
N PHE A 152 8.49 12.70 -2.59
CA PHE A 152 8.10 12.79 -1.19
C PHE A 152 8.14 14.25 -0.68
N GLY A 153 9.22 14.98 -0.95
CA GLY A 153 9.43 16.32 -0.41
C GLY A 153 8.55 17.39 -1.04
N ILE A 154 8.28 17.30 -2.35
CA ILE A 154 7.64 18.39 -3.11
C ILE A 154 6.29 17.98 -3.71
N MET A 155 6.16 16.76 -4.20
CA MET A 155 4.99 16.35 -4.97
C MET A 155 3.89 15.72 -4.10
N LEU A 156 4.22 15.22 -2.91
CA LEU A 156 3.28 14.59 -1.98
C LEU A 156 2.57 15.63 -1.09
N THR A 157 2.01 16.66 -1.69
CA THR A 157 1.49 17.85 -0.99
C THR A 157 0.23 17.62 -0.15
N ASP A 158 -0.57 16.62 -0.51
CA ASP A 158 -1.84 16.32 0.16
C ASP A 158 -1.69 15.42 1.39
N PHE A 159 -0.48 15.04 1.73
CA PHE A 159 -0.17 14.27 2.93
C PHE A 159 0.20 15.21 4.09
N GLU A 160 -0.21 14.84 5.30
CA GLU A 160 0.15 15.58 6.51
C GLU A 160 1.68 15.72 6.63
N GLY A 161 2.15 16.84 7.17
CA GLY A 161 3.55 17.25 7.19
C GLY A 161 4.54 16.18 7.68
N ASP A 162 5.82 16.47 7.52
CA ASP A 162 6.91 15.54 7.86
C ASP A 162 6.85 15.12 9.33
N ASN A 163 6.83 13.81 9.55
CA ASN A 163 6.95 13.19 10.85
C ASN A 163 8.26 12.38 10.86
N TYR A 164 9.14 12.65 11.81
CA TYR A 164 10.39 11.92 11.97
C TYR A 164 10.16 10.59 12.70
N LEU A 165 10.90 9.56 12.31
CA LEU A 165 10.90 8.22 12.91
C LEU A 165 11.85 8.12 14.10
#